data_9b62a713561cc049fe788ca1b223bc95
#
_entry.id   9b62a713561cc049fe788ca1b223bc95
#
_cell.length_a   1.000
_cell.length_b   1.000
_cell.length_c   1.000
_cell.angle_alpha   90.00
_cell.angle_beta   90.00
_cell.angle_gamma   90.00
#
_symmetry.space_group_name_H-M   'P 1'
#
loop_
_entity.id
_entity.type
_entity.pdbx_description
1 polymer ?
#
loop_
_entity_poly.entity_id
_entity_poly.type
_entity_poly.pdbx_seq_one_letter_code
_entity_poly.pdbx_strand_id
1 'polypeptide(L)'
;MLRRRLPEASAFLRQLLGRGSQQDRADAAPAASPPCRHFVKRLIGGDAASTSRAASALSAEAEAEADAPSARVGTGGVDPASLTVHFLRHSCGLAEADAAKAAARVVLRSTKNAHAVLALLRDTLGMSSATVVRVVAAHPAVIRSSTIGAKIDFYLRELGLTAAEVRCFVLASSYRFLHAGLDGRLRPNYRILRDLLGSHENVLTAVKQSIELIYENLEVVVLPKLQALRDYGVSEDVLVKLVITHPKALVHRSSRFNEGLAAMKDFGVSPDSGMFPYAFGVFATIYQSKWDRRVENYLSLGWTEAQVRRAFIRHPYCMSVSDEKVRQLLRFLSEKLGWDPEYVASSPNILSFSYERRVLPRYKVLEILVSRGVLKNGIRMWHLRMSEKKFMENYVTRHQDVIPEVLLEAYRARTSCAVR
;
A
#
# COMPACT_ATOMS: atom_id res chain seq x y z
N MET A 1 4.95 -8.12 -41.17
CA MET A 1 4.08 -9.32 -41.06
C MET A 1 4.31 -10.04 -39.72
N LEU A 2 3.92 -9.41 -38.59
CA LEU A 2 4.06 -10.01 -37.25
C LEU A 2 2.84 -9.64 -36.39
N ARG A 3 1.64 -9.88 -36.91
CA ARG A 3 0.37 -9.69 -36.19
C ARG A 3 -0.45 -10.99 -36.21
N ARG A 4 0.09 -12.09 -35.76
CA ARG A 4 -0.73 -13.30 -35.51
C ARG A 4 -0.13 -14.12 -34.38
N ARG A 5 -0.98 -14.34 -33.34
CA ARG A 5 -0.96 -15.28 -32.23
C ARG A 5 -0.55 -14.67 -30.89
N LEU A 6 -1.51 -14.00 -30.24
CA LEU A 6 -1.60 -13.99 -28.79
C LEU A 6 -2.33 -15.29 -28.40
N PRO A 7 -1.76 -16.13 -27.53
CA PRO A 7 -2.36 -17.41 -27.16
C PRO A 7 -3.54 -17.23 -26.17
N GLU A 8 -4.32 -18.29 -26.07
CA GLU A 8 -5.63 -18.41 -25.42
C GLU A 8 -5.70 -17.94 -23.95
N ALA A 9 -4.64 -18.03 -23.16
CA ALA A 9 -4.62 -17.57 -21.76
C ALA A 9 -4.75 -16.05 -21.64
N SER A 10 -4.15 -15.29 -22.55
CA SER A 10 -4.29 -13.82 -22.60
C SER A 10 -5.68 -13.41 -23.12
N ALA A 11 -6.28 -14.19 -24.01
CA ALA A 11 -7.63 -13.97 -24.50
C ALA A 11 -8.70 -14.25 -23.43
N PHE A 12 -8.51 -15.29 -22.64
CA PHE A 12 -9.41 -15.68 -21.54
C PHE A 12 -9.36 -14.65 -20.39
N LEU A 13 -8.18 -14.21 -19.99
CA LEU A 13 -8.02 -13.10 -19.02
C LEU A 13 -8.66 -11.81 -19.54
N ARG A 14 -8.55 -11.52 -20.84
CA ARG A 14 -9.26 -10.40 -21.48
C ARG A 14 -10.78 -10.56 -21.43
N GLN A 15 -11.29 -11.76 -21.58
CA GLN A 15 -12.73 -12.05 -21.55
C GLN A 15 -13.31 -11.96 -20.13
N LEU A 16 -12.56 -12.40 -19.10
CA LEU A 16 -12.96 -12.32 -17.70
C LEU A 16 -12.89 -10.90 -17.14
N LEU A 17 -11.86 -10.14 -17.49
CA LEU A 17 -11.63 -8.79 -16.97
C LEU A 17 -12.24 -7.70 -17.84
N GLY A 18 -12.61 -7.99 -19.08
CA GLY A 18 -13.19 -7.05 -20.04
C GLY A 18 -14.69 -6.79 -19.92
N ARG A 19 -15.41 -7.46 -19.03
CA ARG A 19 -16.84 -7.23 -18.76
C ARG A 19 -17.16 -6.15 -17.71
N GLY A 20 -16.14 -5.49 -17.17
CA GLY A 20 -16.29 -4.31 -16.30
C GLY A 20 -16.52 -3.06 -17.15
N SER A 21 -17.70 -2.49 -17.03
CA SER A 21 -18.23 -1.32 -17.74
C SER A 21 -17.25 -0.15 -17.88
N GLN A 22 -17.39 0.60 -18.97
CA GLN A 22 -16.71 1.84 -19.37
C GLN A 22 -16.77 3.01 -18.35
N GLN A 23 -17.18 2.79 -17.11
CA GLN A 23 -17.47 3.83 -16.13
C GLN A 23 -16.31 4.11 -15.13
N ASP A 24 -15.21 3.34 -15.15
CA ASP A 24 -14.12 3.44 -14.16
C ASP A 24 -12.88 4.24 -14.67
N ARG A 25 -13.09 5.31 -15.46
CA ARG A 25 -11.97 6.15 -15.95
C ARG A 25 -11.47 7.21 -14.97
N ALA A 26 -11.86 7.21 -13.71
CA ALA A 26 -11.58 8.32 -12.81
C ALA A 26 -10.67 8.05 -11.60
N ASP A 27 -10.25 6.80 -11.31
CA ASP A 27 -9.45 6.54 -10.10
C ASP A 27 -8.16 5.77 -10.42
N ALA A 28 -7.19 6.48 -10.98
CA ALA A 28 -5.80 6.02 -11.03
C ALA A 28 -5.14 6.24 -9.65
N ALA A 29 -5.34 5.33 -8.71
CA ALA A 29 -4.49 5.24 -7.54
C ALA A 29 -3.18 4.52 -7.91
N PRO A 30 -2.01 4.98 -7.41
CA PRO A 30 -0.73 4.39 -7.76
C PRO A 30 -0.56 2.99 -7.20
N ALA A 31 0.21 2.18 -7.93
CA ALA A 31 0.54 0.79 -7.64
C ALA A 31 0.97 0.53 -6.20
N ALA A 32 0.62 -0.65 -5.69
CA ALA A 32 1.00 -1.16 -4.38
C ALA A 32 2.48 -0.94 -4.08
N SER A 33 2.75 -0.10 -3.08
CA SER A 33 4.07 0.16 -2.53
C SER A 33 4.40 -0.86 -1.44
N PRO A 34 5.67 -1.21 -1.24
CA PRO A 34 6.11 -2.03 -0.11
C PRO A 34 5.83 -1.36 1.24
N PRO A 35 5.97 -2.08 2.37
CA PRO A 35 5.42 -1.71 3.66
C PRO A 35 5.83 -0.31 4.15
N CYS A 36 4.99 0.28 4.97
CA CYS A 36 4.96 1.65 5.55
C CYS A 36 6.28 2.43 5.76
N ARG A 37 7.45 1.80 5.81
CA ARG A 37 8.73 2.50 5.97
C ARG A 37 9.08 3.46 4.84
N HIS A 38 8.60 3.21 3.62
CA HIS A 38 8.83 4.12 2.48
C HIS A 38 7.73 5.18 2.31
N PHE A 39 6.54 4.93 2.84
CA PHE A 39 5.42 5.88 2.72
C PHE A 39 5.64 7.13 3.58
N VAL A 40 6.19 6.96 4.78
CA VAL A 40 6.50 8.05 5.70
C VAL A 40 7.57 9.01 5.14
N LYS A 41 8.57 8.49 4.42
CA LYS A 41 9.64 9.34 3.81
C LYS A 41 9.16 10.22 2.65
N ARG A 42 8.08 9.83 1.94
CA ARG A 42 7.60 10.58 0.76
C ARG A 42 6.65 11.72 1.10
N LEU A 43 6.08 11.74 2.32
CA LEU A 43 5.17 12.81 2.79
C LEU A 43 5.89 13.97 3.49
N ILE A 44 7.15 13.81 3.87
CA ILE A 44 7.92 14.83 4.60
C ILE A 44 8.77 15.71 3.66
N GLY A 45 8.95 15.32 2.41
CA GLY A 45 9.71 16.09 1.43
C GLY A 45 9.08 16.05 0.06
N GLY A 46 8.35 17.07 -0.33
CA GLY A 46 7.83 17.19 -1.68
C GLY A 46 6.81 18.29 -1.85
N ASP A 47 7.20 19.26 -2.60
CA ASP A 47 6.54 20.49 -2.98
C ASP A 47 5.12 20.34 -3.53
N ALA A 48 4.36 21.41 -3.33
CA ALA A 48 3.03 21.66 -3.82
C ALA A 48 2.98 21.74 -5.35
N ALA A 49 2.19 20.88 -6.00
CA ALA A 49 1.50 21.23 -7.25
C ALA A 49 0.36 20.25 -7.54
N SER A 50 -0.84 20.81 -7.70
CA SER A 50 -1.96 20.32 -8.50
C SER A 50 -2.62 18.99 -8.13
N THR A 51 -3.74 19.05 -7.44
CA THR A 51 -4.94 18.25 -7.78
C THR A 51 -6.22 18.98 -7.40
N SER A 52 -6.78 19.61 -8.41
CA SER A 52 -8.19 19.98 -8.48
C SER A 52 -8.97 18.83 -9.14
N ARG A 53 -10.18 18.60 -8.62
CA ARG A 53 -11.28 17.77 -9.15
C ARG A 53 -11.27 16.28 -8.80
N ALA A 54 -12.10 15.96 -7.84
CA ALA A 54 -13.21 15.01 -7.92
C ALA A 54 -13.99 15.01 -6.60
N ALA A 55 -14.96 15.88 -6.48
CA ALA A 55 -16.01 15.77 -5.49
C ALA A 55 -17.32 15.74 -6.27
N SER A 56 -17.91 14.57 -6.47
CA SER A 56 -19.36 14.42 -6.66
C SER A 56 -19.78 12.95 -6.53
N ALA A 57 -20.89 12.81 -5.84
CA ALA A 57 -21.77 11.64 -5.78
C ALA A 57 -21.35 10.46 -4.90
N LEU A 58 -21.85 10.48 -3.69
CA LEU A 58 -22.66 9.41 -3.11
C LEU A 58 -23.37 9.99 -1.89
N SER A 59 -24.63 10.32 -2.12
CA SER A 59 -25.61 10.75 -1.11
C SER A 59 -26.15 9.56 -0.33
N ALA A 60 -26.49 9.89 0.93
CA ALA A 60 -27.57 9.33 1.74
C ALA A 60 -27.41 7.89 2.26
N GLU A 61 -27.11 7.84 3.53
CA GLU A 61 -28.00 7.28 4.56
C GLU A 61 -27.33 7.58 5.92
N ALA A 62 -27.74 8.71 6.49
CA ALA A 62 -27.50 9.01 7.89
C ALA A 62 -28.89 9.05 8.55
N GLU A 63 -29.17 8.06 9.36
CA GLU A 63 -30.34 8.07 10.24
C GLU A 63 -30.26 9.30 11.17
N ALA A 64 -31.21 10.18 11.00
CA ALA A 64 -31.43 11.33 11.84
C ALA A 64 -32.29 10.90 13.04
N GLU A 65 -31.72 10.87 14.22
CA GLU A 65 -32.51 11.00 15.43
C GLU A 65 -33.00 12.45 15.54
N ALA A 66 -34.30 12.60 15.32
CA ALA A 66 -35.01 13.84 15.48
C ALA A 66 -35.20 14.10 16.97
N ASP A 67 -34.64 15.19 17.48
CA ASP A 67 -35.05 15.79 18.73
C ASP A 67 -35.79 17.09 18.45
N ALA A 68 -37.03 17.15 18.95
CA ALA A 68 -37.99 18.19 18.69
C ALA A 68 -37.59 19.53 19.34
N PRO A 69 -37.98 20.69 18.78
CA PRO A 69 -37.59 21.98 19.31
C PRO A 69 -38.45 22.41 20.49
N SER A 70 -37.85 22.46 21.67
CA SER A 70 -38.42 23.21 22.78
C SER A 70 -38.01 24.67 22.69
N ALA A 71 -38.92 25.54 22.37
CA ALA A 71 -38.79 27.00 22.40
C ALA A 71 -38.53 27.46 23.84
N ARG A 72 -37.38 28.08 24.10
CA ARG A 72 -37.17 29.02 25.21
C ARG A 72 -36.40 30.24 24.75
N VAL A 73 -37.09 31.35 24.95
CA VAL A 73 -36.67 32.74 24.75
C VAL A 73 -35.57 33.12 25.72
N GLY A 74 -34.57 33.87 25.21
CA GLY A 74 -33.84 34.89 25.97
C GLY A 74 -32.41 34.59 26.34
N THR A 75 -31.51 35.26 25.71
CA THR A 75 -30.34 36.03 26.14
C THR A 75 -29.35 36.09 24.99
N GLY A 76 -28.78 37.27 24.70
CA GLY A 76 -27.96 37.63 23.54
C GLY A 76 -26.88 36.57 23.11
N GLY A 77 -27.30 35.59 22.37
CA GLY A 77 -26.43 34.53 21.85
C GLY A 77 -25.88 34.95 20.47
N VAL A 78 -24.56 34.91 20.34
CA VAL A 78 -23.88 35.00 19.03
C VAL A 78 -24.52 33.98 18.10
N ASP A 79 -24.95 34.39 16.90
CA ASP A 79 -25.47 33.48 15.88
C ASP A 79 -24.52 32.28 15.68
N PRO A 80 -25.06 31.04 15.79
CA PRO A 80 -24.20 29.82 15.66
C PRO A 80 -23.44 29.74 14.34
N ALA A 81 -23.97 30.33 13.25
CA ALA A 81 -23.29 30.39 11.98
C ALA A 81 -22.06 31.33 12.06
N SER A 82 -22.28 32.53 12.64
CA SER A 82 -21.20 33.49 12.88
C SER A 82 -20.13 32.94 13.84
N LEU A 83 -20.53 32.26 14.92
CA LEU A 83 -19.64 31.56 15.84
C LEU A 83 -18.78 30.50 15.11
N THR A 84 -19.40 29.75 14.22
CA THR A 84 -18.71 28.69 13.47
C THR A 84 -17.68 29.26 12.50
N VAL A 85 -18.04 30.25 11.71
CA VAL A 85 -17.10 30.93 10.79
C VAL A 85 -15.94 31.55 11.57
N HIS A 86 -16.23 32.26 12.66
CA HIS A 86 -15.20 32.84 13.51
C HIS A 86 -14.22 31.78 14.05
N PHE A 87 -14.72 30.66 14.57
CA PHE A 87 -13.91 29.56 15.07
C PHE A 87 -13.02 28.94 13.97
N LEU A 88 -13.60 28.69 12.80
CA LEU A 88 -12.87 28.09 11.67
C LEU A 88 -11.73 29.01 11.16
N ARG A 89 -11.96 30.34 11.17
CA ARG A 89 -10.92 31.32 10.78
C ARG A 89 -9.84 31.44 11.83
N HIS A 90 -10.20 31.74 13.07
CA HIS A 90 -9.23 32.16 14.11
C HIS A 90 -8.60 30.97 14.86
N SER A 91 -9.38 29.94 15.16
CA SER A 91 -8.86 28.77 15.90
C SER A 91 -8.31 27.68 14.99
N CYS A 92 -8.94 27.46 13.84
CA CYS A 92 -8.47 26.44 12.87
C CYS A 92 -7.49 27.01 11.84
N GLY A 93 -7.51 28.33 11.56
CA GLY A 93 -6.64 28.99 10.60
C GLY A 93 -7.09 28.88 9.13
N LEU A 94 -8.39 28.66 8.87
CA LEU A 94 -8.93 28.61 7.51
C LEU A 94 -9.01 30.02 6.90
N ALA A 95 -8.77 30.10 5.59
CA ALA A 95 -9.08 31.30 4.82
C ALA A 95 -10.60 31.56 4.83
N GLU A 96 -11.01 32.82 4.65
CA GLU A 96 -12.42 33.24 4.77
C GLU A 96 -13.35 32.43 3.87
N ALA A 97 -12.98 32.27 2.60
CA ALA A 97 -13.77 31.49 1.64
C ALA A 97 -13.92 30.01 2.03
N ASP A 98 -12.87 29.40 2.57
CA ASP A 98 -12.88 28.01 2.99
C ASP A 98 -13.61 27.83 4.32
N ALA A 99 -13.53 28.82 5.23
CA ALA A 99 -14.29 28.85 6.48
C ALA A 99 -15.79 28.95 6.20
N ALA A 100 -16.21 29.78 5.24
CA ALA A 100 -17.60 29.89 4.82
C ALA A 100 -18.13 28.56 4.22
N LYS A 101 -17.34 27.91 3.32
CA LYS A 101 -17.68 26.60 2.76
C LYS A 101 -17.76 25.51 3.84
N ALA A 102 -16.86 25.52 4.80
CA ALA A 102 -16.85 24.57 5.91
C ALA A 102 -18.04 24.81 6.86
N ALA A 103 -18.37 26.08 7.16
CA ALA A 103 -19.50 26.43 8.00
C ALA A 103 -20.87 26.04 7.40
N ALA A 104 -20.97 25.95 6.07
CA ALA A 104 -22.17 25.40 5.40
C ALA A 104 -22.37 23.90 5.67
N ARG A 105 -21.31 23.18 6.11
CA ARG A 105 -21.31 21.73 6.36
C ARG A 105 -21.31 21.36 7.85
N VAL A 106 -21.01 22.32 8.73
CA VAL A 106 -20.97 22.09 10.18
C VAL A 106 -21.40 23.34 10.92
N VAL A 107 -22.22 23.20 11.94
CA VAL A 107 -22.64 24.29 12.81
C VAL A 107 -22.20 23.98 14.24
N LEU A 108 -21.50 24.92 14.88
CA LEU A 108 -21.06 24.83 16.26
C LEU A 108 -22.02 25.60 17.16
N ARG A 109 -22.63 24.92 18.12
CA ARG A 109 -23.40 25.56 19.20
C ARG A 109 -22.53 25.97 20.37
N SER A 110 -21.32 25.39 20.47
CA SER A 110 -20.30 25.69 21.48
C SER A 110 -18.93 25.35 20.93
N THR A 111 -17.91 26.13 21.29
CA THR A 111 -16.51 25.92 20.86
C THR A 111 -15.72 24.98 21.78
N LYS A 112 -16.27 24.62 22.97
CA LYS A 112 -15.56 23.81 23.97
C LYS A 112 -15.05 22.47 23.39
N ASN A 113 -15.94 21.70 22.79
CA ASN A 113 -15.58 20.42 22.17
C ASN A 113 -14.64 20.61 20.97
N ALA A 114 -14.86 21.64 20.17
CA ALA A 114 -14.03 21.93 19.01
C ALA A 114 -12.59 22.30 19.40
N HIS A 115 -12.39 23.05 20.49
CA HIS A 115 -11.06 23.29 21.04
C HIS A 115 -10.41 22.02 21.54
N ALA A 116 -11.14 21.14 22.25
CA ALA A 116 -10.62 19.84 22.69
C ALA A 116 -10.15 18.96 21.50
N VAL A 117 -10.93 18.94 20.40
CA VAL A 117 -10.54 18.24 19.18
C VAL A 117 -9.28 18.83 18.55
N LEU A 118 -9.16 20.16 18.48
CA LEU A 118 -7.94 20.81 17.96
C LEU A 118 -6.71 20.48 18.81
N ALA A 119 -6.84 20.48 20.14
CA ALA A 119 -5.78 20.07 21.05
C ALA A 119 -5.35 18.62 20.79
N LEU A 120 -6.29 17.68 20.64
CA LEU A 120 -5.97 16.29 20.29
C LEU A 120 -5.21 16.17 18.96
N LEU A 121 -5.64 16.89 17.92
CA LEU A 121 -4.95 16.87 16.62
C LEU A 121 -3.55 17.47 16.69
N ARG A 122 -3.37 18.58 17.42
CA ARG A 122 -2.08 19.29 17.55
C ARG A 122 -1.14 18.57 18.53
N ASP A 123 -1.61 18.36 19.74
CA ASP A 123 -0.76 17.95 20.87
C ASP A 123 -0.56 16.44 20.92
N THR A 124 -1.64 15.66 20.74
CA THR A 124 -1.56 14.20 20.79
C THR A 124 -1.04 13.60 19.49
N LEU A 125 -1.54 14.08 18.33
CA LEU A 125 -1.10 13.56 17.01
C LEU A 125 0.06 14.36 16.40
N GLY A 126 0.49 15.46 17.00
CA GLY A 126 1.60 16.29 16.52
C GLY A 126 1.35 16.88 15.13
N MET A 127 0.10 17.29 14.83
CA MET A 127 -0.22 17.89 13.53
C MET A 127 0.17 19.37 13.51
N SER A 128 0.88 19.80 12.47
CA SER A 128 1.14 21.22 12.22
C SER A 128 -0.16 21.97 11.92
N SER A 129 -0.15 23.31 12.13
CA SER A 129 -1.30 24.17 11.82
C SER A 129 -1.77 24.00 10.38
N ALA A 130 -0.85 23.93 9.40
CA ALA A 130 -1.17 23.70 8.00
C ALA A 130 -1.88 22.33 7.78
N THR A 131 -1.48 21.31 8.52
CA THR A 131 -2.10 19.99 8.47
C THR A 131 -3.50 20.00 9.05
N VAL A 132 -3.70 20.68 10.19
CA VAL A 132 -5.01 20.86 10.81
C VAL A 132 -5.96 21.62 9.87
N VAL A 133 -5.51 22.69 9.23
CA VAL A 133 -6.28 23.43 8.21
C VAL A 133 -6.78 22.47 7.12
N ARG A 134 -5.90 21.64 6.56
CA ARG A 134 -6.26 20.68 5.51
C ARG A 134 -7.31 19.66 5.97
N VAL A 135 -7.16 19.09 7.16
CA VAL A 135 -8.11 18.11 7.73
C VAL A 135 -9.46 18.74 7.98
N VAL A 136 -9.51 19.94 8.59
CA VAL A 136 -10.75 20.63 8.92
C VAL A 136 -11.45 21.16 7.66
N ALA A 137 -10.73 21.68 6.68
CA ALA A 137 -11.30 22.12 5.41
C ALA A 137 -11.92 20.96 4.63
N ALA A 138 -11.25 19.80 4.59
CA ALA A 138 -11.78 18.62 3.93
C ALA A 138 -12.98 18.00 4.68
N HIS A 139 -12.92 17.97 6.01
CA HIS A 139 -13.87 17.28 6.88
C HIS A 139 -14.27 18.11 8.09
N PRO A 140 -15.05 19.21 7.90
CA PRO A 140 -15.39 20.14 8.99
C PRO A 140 -16.11 19.48 10.18
N ALA A 141 -16.88 18.42 9.93
CA ALA A 141 -17.60 17.69 10.97
C ALA A 141 -16.69 17.09 12.06
N VAL A 142 -15.39 16.94 11.78
CA VAL A 142 -14.42 16.40 12.76
C VAL A 142 -14.36 17.21 14.03
N ILE A 143 -14.46 18.55 13.94
CA ILE A 143 -14.38 19.44 15.11
C ILE A 143 -15.59 19.35 16.04
N ARG A 144 -16.69 18.76 15.57
CA ARG A 144 -17.90 18.55 16.37
C ARG A 144 -17.91 17.19 17.06
N SER A 145 -17.04 16.26 16.67
CA SER A 145 -17.06 14.90 17.20
C SER A 145 -16.72 14.85 18.69
N SER A 146 -17.66 14.38 19.51
CA SER A 146 -17.44 14.13 20.95
C SER A 146 -16.67 12.82 21.21
N THR A 147 -16.63 11.91 20.23
CA THR A 147 -16.05 10.56 20.38
C THR A 147 -14.63 10.43 19.82
N ILE A 148 -14.10 11.49 19.21
CA ILE A 148 -12.79 11.41 18.53
C ILE A 148 -11.64 11.12 19.49
N GLY A 149 -11.70 11.63 20.73
CA GLY A 149 -10.70 11.34 21.76
C GLY A 149 -10.62 9.85 22.07
N ALA A 150 -11.76 9.23 22.36
CA ALA A 150 -11.84 7.79 22.63
C ALA A 150 -11.39 6.93 21.42
N LYS A 151 -11.65 7.38 20.19
CA LYS A 151 -11.15 6.69 18.98
C LYS A 151 -9.64 6.82 18.83
N ILE A 152 -9.09 8.01 19.06
CA ILE A 152 -7.63 8.21 19.03
C ILE A 152 -6.97 7.35 20.12
N ASP A 153 -7.52 7.31 21.32
CA ASP A 153 -7.05 6.43 22.39
C ASP A 153 -7.09 4.95 21.99
N PHE A 154 -8.16 4.49 21.35
CA PHE A 154 -8.24 3.14 20.79
C PHE A 154 -7.08 2.85 19.82
N TYR A 155 -6.83 3.75 18.86
CA TYR A 155 -5.75 3.54 17.89
C TYR A 155 -4.36 3.55 18.55
N LEU A 156 -4.13 4.43 19.51
CA LEU A 156 -2.83 4.57 20.18
C LEU A 156 -2.59 3.47 21.21
N ARG A 157 -3.58 3.19 22.07
CA ARG A 157 -3.38 2.35 23.26
C ARG A 157 -3.89 0.92 23.06
N GLU A 158 -5.09 0.74 22.49
CA GLU A 158 -5.67 -0.60 22.30
C GLU A 158 -5.08 -1.29 21.07
N LEU A 159 -4.89 -0.55 19.96
CA LEU A 159 -4.34 -1.08 18.72
C LEU A 159 -2.81 -0.95 18.63
N GLY A 160 -2.18 -0.07 19.40
CA GLY A 160 -0.73 0.10 19.46
C GLY A 160 -0.10 0.85 18.29
N LEU A 161 -0.87 1.69 17.58
CA LEU A 161 -0.33 2.57 16.54
C LEU A 161 0.40 3.76 17.19
N THR A 162 1.45 4.20 16.56
CA THR A 162 2.13 5.47 16.93
C THR A 162 1.33 6.68 16.49
N ALA A 163 1.50 7.82 17.16
CA ALA A 163 0.87 9.08 16.77
C ALA A 163 1.21 9.47 15.31
N ALA A 164 2.43 9.17 14.86
CA ALA A 164 2.85 9.42 13.48
C ALA A 164 2.08 8.54 12.48
N GLU A 165 1.82 7.27 12.79
CA GLU A 165 1.02 6.38 11.95
C GLU A 165 -0.43 6.81 11.90
N VAL A 166 -1.04 7.13 13.06
CA VAL A 166 -2.41 7.66 13.11
C VAL A 166 -2.54 8.95 12.28
N ARG A 167 -1.59 9.88 12.43
CA ARG A 167 -1.53 11.10 11.61
C ARG A 167 -1.45 10.79 10.10
N CYS A 168 -0.60 9.84 9.70
CA CYS A 168 -0.50 9.42 8.30
C CYS A 168 -1.83 8.85 7.79
N PHE A 169 -2.52 8.04 8.58
CA PHE A 169 -3.81 7.47 8.21
C PHE A 169 -4.91 8.55 8.10
N VAL A 170 -4.95 9.52 9.02
CA VAL A 170 -5.88 10.66 8.92
C VAL A 170 -5.67 11.44 7.62
N LEU A 171 -4.41 11.60 7.19
CA LEU A 171 -4.08 12.36 5.98
C LEU A 171 -4.31 11.57 4.68
N ALA A 172 -4.13 10.25 4.72
CA ALA A 172 -4.17 9.40 3.52
C ALA A 172 -5.55 8.81 3.23
N SER A 173 -6.33 8.51 4.27
CA SER A 173 -7.51 7.63 4.14
C SER A 173 -8.83 8.38 4.19
N SER A 174 -8.88 9.68 3.96
CA SER A 174 -10.11 10.41 4.24
C SER A 174 -10.66 10.08 5.65
N TYR A 175 -11.41 10.94 6.24
CA TYR A 175 -11.87 10.85 7.61
C TYR A 175 -12.76 9.61 7.97
N ARG A 176 -13.06 8.71 7.02
CA ARG A 176 -13.83 7.46 7.25
C ARG A 176 -13.34 6.69 8.48
N PHE A 177 -12.07 6.61 8.65
CA PHE A 177 -11.43 5.97 9.78
C PHE A 177 -11.76 6.65 11.13
N LEU A 178 -11.96 7.97 11.18
CA LEU A 178 -12.43 8.67 12.37
C LEU A 178 -13.97 8.62 12.56
N HIS A 179 -14.72 8.31 11.50
CA HIS A 179 -16.18 8.21 11.55
C HIS A 179 -16.70 6.86 12.06
N ALA A 180 -15.94 5.77 11.89
CA ALA A 180 -16.36 4.46 12.36
C ALA A 180 -16.68 4.49 13.86
N GLY A 181 -17.80 3.89 14.26
CA GLY A 181 -18.22 3.79 15.65
C GLY A 181 -17.24 2.95 16.48
N LEU A 182 -16.84 3.43 17.65
CA LEU A 182 -15.87 2.74 18.49
C LEU A 182 -16.38 1.35 18.91
N ASP A 183 -17.55 1.31 19.55
CA ASP A 183 -18.11 0.08 20.10
C ASP A 183 -18.91 -0.73 19.07
N GLY A 184 -19.47 -0.05 18.06
CA GLY A 184 -20.23 -0.70 16.98
C GLY A 184 -19.38 -1.23 15.84
N ARG A 185 -18.11 -0.81 15.70
CA ARG A 185 -17.26 -1.19 14.57
C ARG A 185 -15.81 -1.48 14.94
N LEU A 186 -15.11 -0.52 15.54
CA LEU A 186 -13.65 -0.65 15.72
C LEU A 186 -13.29 -1.80 16.68
N ARG A 187 -13.89 -1.85 17.87
CA ARG A 187 -13.65 -2.91 18.84
C ARG A 187 -14.13 -4.29 18.39
N PRO A 188 -15.36 -4.43 17.81
CA PRO A 188 -15.78 -5.70 17.22
C PRO A 188 -14.84 -6.19 16.14
N ASN A 189 -14.45 -5.33 15.18
CA ASN A 189 -13.50 -5.71 14.14
C ASN A 189 -12.14 -6.13 14.71
N TYR A 190 -11.64 -5.43 15.72
CA TYR A 190 -10.41 -5.82 16.39
C TYR A 190 -10.50 -7.23 16.99
N ARG A 191 -11.63 -7.59 17.64
CA ARG A 191 -11.86 -8.94 18.17
C ARG A 191 -11.89 -9.98 17.07
N ILE A 192 -12.67 -9.76 16.02
CA ILE A 192 -12.73 -10.64 14.84
C ILE A 192 -11.33 -10.87 14.24
N LEU A 193 -10.57 -9.79 14.05
CA LEU A 193 -9.22 -9.90 13.51
C LEU A 193 -8.27 -10.61 14.47
N ARG A 194 -8.43 -10.40 15.78
CA ARG A 194 -7.62 -11.08 16.80
C ARG A 194 -7.86 -12.58 16.81
N ASP A 195 -9.11 -12.99 16.72
CA ASP A 195 -9.50 -14.41 16.65
C ASP A 195 -9.02 -15.06 15.35
N LEU A 196 -9.15 -14.33 14.22
CA LEU A 196 -8.71 -14.81 12.91
C LEU A 196 -7.17 -14.93 12.80
N LEU A 197 -6.43 -13.96 13.32
CA LEU A 197 -4.98 -13.85 13.13
C LEU A 197 -4.15 -14.39 14.30
N GLY A 198 -4.78 -14.79 15.38
CA GLY A 198 -4.19 -15.45 16.52
C GLY A 198 -3.35 -14.56 17.46
N SER A 199 -2.91 -13.37 17.02
CA SER A 199 -2.11 -12.47 17.84
C SER A 199 -2.36 -10.99 17.59
N HIS A 200 -2.10 -10.16 18.61
CA HIS A 200 -2.16 -8.71 18.50
C HIS A 200 -1.16 -8.17 17.46
N GLU A 201 0.04 -8.72 17.43
CA GLU A 201 1.10 -8.29 16.52
C GLU A 201 0.71 -8.53 15.06
N ASN A 202 0.06 -9.65 14.75
CA ASN A 202 -0.47 -9.95 13.43
C ASN A 202 -1.57 -8.97 13.03
N VAL A 203 -2.50 -8.64 13.94
CA VAL A 203 -3.53 -7.62 13.70
C VAL A 203 -2.90 -6.28 13.41
N LEU A 204 -1.96 -5.84 14.24
CA LEU A 204 -1.25 -4.57 14.05
C LEU A 204 -0.53 -4.53 12.71
N THR A 205 0.14 -5.63 12.33
CA THR A 205 0.82 -5.75 11.05
C THR A 205 -0.16 -5.64 9.87
N ALA A 206 -1.28 -6.36 9.92
CA ALA A 206 -2.32 -6.32 8.90
C ALA A 206 -2.96 -4.92 8.77
N VAL A 207 -3.30 -4.29 9.88
CA VAL A 207 -3.89 -2.94 9.91
C VAL A 207 -2.90 -1.88 9.40
N LYS A 208 -1.61 -2.01 9.67
CA LYS A 208 -0.57 -1.14 9.10
C LYS A 208 -0.45 -1.28 7.57
N GLN A 209 -0.77 -2.45 7.01
CA GLN A 209 -0.84 -2.64 5.55
C GLN A 209 -2.12 -2.03 4.94
N SER A 210 -3.26 -2.12 5.65
CA SER A 210 -4.54 -1.56 5.23
C SER A 210 -5.39 -1.21 6.45
N ILE A 211 -5.48 0.08 6.74
CA ILE A 211 -6.29 0.59 7.86
C ILE A 211 -7.79 0.30 7.66
N GLU A 212 -8.21 0.04 6.43
CA GLU A 212 -9.58 -0.33 6.08
C GLU A 212 -10.07 -1.56 6.86
N LEU A 213 -9.18 -2.51 7.15
CA LEU A 213 -9.52 -3.70 7.95
C LEU A 213 -10.18 -3.37 9.29
N ILE A 214 -9.81 -2.26 9.93
CA ILE A 214 -10.32 -1.96 11.26
C ILE A 214 -11.67 -1.21 11.22
N TYR A 215 -11.99 -0.52 10.13
CA TYR A 215 -13.21 0.28 10.06
C TYR A 215 -14.26 -0.20 9.04
N GLU A 216 -13.89 -1.06 8.08
CA GLU A 216 -14.86 -1.65 7.14
C GLU A 216 -15.76 -2.69 7.81
N ASN A 217 -16.90 -3.02 7.17
CA ASN A 217 -17.75 -4.09 7.65
C ASN A 217 -17.13 -5.46 7.31
N LEU A 218 -16.37 -6.04 8.24
CA LEU A 218 -15.68 -7.31 8.02
C LEU A 218 -16.65 -8.45 7.70
N GLU A 219 -17.82 -8.49 8.36
CA GLU A 219 -18.83 -9.55 8.17
C GLU A 219 -19.38 -9.55 6.74
N VAL A 220 -19.52 -8.38 6.13
CA VAL A 220 -20.06 -8.23 4.77
C VAL A 220 -18.96 -8.25 3.71
N VAL A 221 -17.79 -7.65 4.02
CA VAL A 221 -16.77 -7.41 3.00
C VAL A 221 -15.67 -8.48 3.00
N VAL A 222 -15.22 -8.92 4.17
CA VAL A 222 -14.02 -9.76 4.31
C VAL A 222 -14.37 -11.23 4.58
N LEU A 223 -15.24 -11.51 5.55
CA LEU A 223 -15.54 -12.90 5.94
C LEU A 223 -16.10 -13.74 4.80
N PRO A 224 -17.01 -13.26 3.92
CA PRO A 224 -17.48 -14.03 2.78
C PRO A 224 -16.37 -14.38 1.78
N LYS A 225 -15.39 -13.48 1.61
CA LYS A 225 -14.24 -13.73 0.74
C LYS A 225 -13.27 -14.75 1.33
N LEU A 226 -13.06 -14.73 2.64
CA LEU A 226 -12.29 -15.76 3.33
C LEU A 226 -12.97 -17.12 3.20
N GLN A 227 -14.30 -17.17 3.29
CA GLN A 227 -15.05 -18.40 3.07
C GLN A 227 -14.88 -18.91 1.63
N ALA A 228 -15.00 -18.04 0.63
CA ALA A 228 -14.77 -18.41 -0.77
C ALA A 228 -13.34 -18.94 -1.03
N LEU A 229 -12.35 -18.45 -0.31
CA LEU A 229 -10.97 -18.95 -0.38
C LEU A 229 -10.84 -20.34 0.29
N ARG A 230 -11.53 -20.57 1.42
CA ARG A 230 -11.63 -21.91 2.03
C ARG A 230 -12.27 -22.92 1.10
N ASP A 231 -13.38 -22.53 0.47
CA ASP A 231 -14.09 -23.36 -0.51
C ASP A 231 -13.22 -23.65 -1.75
N TYR A 232 -12.30 -22.74 -2.08
CA TYR A 232 -11.28 -22.96 -3.12
C TYR A 232 -10.16 -23.90 -2.68
N GLY A 233 -10.06 -24.24 -1.40
CA GLY A 233 -9.06 -25.16 -0.85
C GLY A 233 -7.85 -24.47 -0.23
N VAL A 234 -7.92 -23.16 0.09
CA VAL A 234 -6.82 -22.44 0.74
C VAL A 234 -6.81 -22.78 2.24
N SER A 235 -5.66 -23.24 2.74
CA SER A 235 -5.49 -23.58 4.17
C SER A 235 -5.51 -22.34 5.08
N GLU A 236 -5.85 -22.54 6.36
CA GLU A 236 -5.93 -21.43 7.33
C GLU A 236 -4.61 -20.65 7.47
N ASP A 237 -3.47 -21.33 7.48
CA ASP A 237 -2.16 -20.67 7.56
C ASP A 237 -1.91 -19.75 6.37
N VAL A 238 -2.32 -20.17 5.17
CA VAL A 238 -2.21 -19.37 3.94
C VAL A 238 -3.20 -18.21 3.97
N LEU A 239 -4.41 -18.40 4.51
CA LEU A 239 -5.39 -17.33 4.71
C LEU A 239 -4.90 -16.27 5.68
N VAL A 240 -4.41 -16.69 6.85
CA VAL A 240 -3.80 -15.79 7.85
C VAL A 240 -2.68 -14.98 7.20
N LYS A 241 -1.78 -15.63 6.47
CA LYS A 241 -0.70 -14.97 5.74
C LYS A 241 -1.21 -13.98 4.70
N LEU A 242 -2.29 -14.31 3.98
CA LEU A 242 -2.92 -13.40 3.01
C LEU A 242 -3.48 -12.15 3.70
N VAL A 243 -4.22 -12.31 4.80
CA VAL A 243 -4.76 -11.17 5.57
C VAL A 243 -3.66 -10.27 6.10
N ILE A 244 -2.55 -10.84 6.59
CA ILE A 244 -1.41 -10.07 7.10
C ILE A 244 -0.67 -9.33 5.98
N THR A 245 -0.43 -9.99 4.85
CA THR A 245 0.47 -9.46 3.81
C THR A 245 -0.23 -8.66 2.73
N HIS A 246 -1.49 -9.01 2.39
CA HIS A 246 -2.27 -8.41 1.30
C HIS A 246 -3.72 -8.12 1.69
N PRO A 247 -3.99 -7.44 2.83
CA PRO A 247 -5.36 -7.16 3.27
C PRO A 247 -6.19 -6.40 2.24
N LYS A 248 -5.56 -5.56 1.43
CA LYS A 248 -6.23 -4.80 0.35
C LYS A 248 -6.94 -5.71 -0.66
N ALA A 249 -6.42 -6.90 -0.92
CA ALA A 249 -7.07 -7.86 -1.79
C ALA A 249 -8.45 -8.31 -1.27
N LEU A 250 -8.67 -8.22 0.04
CA LEU A 250 -9.92 -8.60 0.70
C LEU A 250 -10.87 -7.42 0.91
N VAL A 251 -10.36 -6.21 1.19
CA VAL A 251 -11.21 -5.03 1.41
C VAL A 251 -11.66 -4.34 0.12
N HIS A 252 -10.99 -4.58 -1.00
CA HIS A 252 -11.40 -4.06 -2.31
C HIS A 252 -12.68 -4.71 -2.85
N ARG A 253 -13.23 -4.15 -3.94
CA ARG A 253 -14.48 -4.59 -4.57
C ARG A 253 -14.51 -6.09 -4.87
N SER A 254 -15.67 -6.71 -4.73
CA SER A 254 -15.84 -8.16 -4.93
C SER A 254 -15.55 -8.61 -6.36
N SER A 255 -15.76 -7.78 -7.40
CA SER A 255 -15.39 -8.10 -8.77
C SER A 255 -13.90 -8.43 -8.89
N ARG A 256 -13.03 -7.58 -8.30
CA ARG A 256 -11.57 -7.78 -8.31
C ARG A 256 -11.14 -9.05 -7.58
N PHE A 257 -11.82 -9.36 -6.49
CA PHE A 257 -11.56 -10.58 -5.75
C PHE A 257 -11.87 -11.83 -6.61
N ASN A 258 -13.05 -11.86 -7.25
CA ASN A 258 -13.46 -12.98 -8.09
C ASN A 258 -12.58 -13.14 -9.33
N GLU A 259 -12.21 -12.02 -9.97
CA GLU A 259 -11.26 -12.02 -11.10
C GLU A 259 -9.89 -12.58 -10.66
N GLY A 260 -9.40 -12.17 -9.49
CA GLY A 260 -8.16 -12.68 -8.91
C GLY A 260 -8.22 -14.18 -8.65
N LEU A 261 -9.33 -14.69 -8.11
CA LEU A 261 -9.51 -16.10 -7.81
C LEU A 261 -9.57 -16.96 -9.10
N ALA A 262 -10.27 -16.47 -10.13
CA ALA A 262 -10.30 -17.12 -11.44
C ALA A 262 -8.89 -17.15 -12.08
N ALA A 263 -8.14 -16.04 -12.01
CA ALA A 263 -6.78 -15.99 -12.51
C ALA A 263 -5.83 -16.95 -11.79
N MET A 264 -5.99 -17.14 -10.47
CA MET A 264 -5.20 -18.12 -9.72
C MET A 264 -5.39 -19.54 -10.24
N LYS A 265 -6.64 -19.93 -10.55
CA LYS A 265 -6.98 -21.22 -11.13
C LYS A 265 -6.36 -21.39 -12.52
N ASP A 266 -6.51 -20.40 -13.38
CA ASP A 266 -5.99 -20.41 -14.75
C ASP A 266 -4.45 -20.50 -14.79
N PHE A 267 -3.78 -19.78 -13.90
CA PHE A 267 -2.32 -19.85 -13.74
C PHE A 267 -1.82 -21.12 -13.05
N GLY A 268 -2.71 -21.96 -12.51
CA GLY A 268 -2.33 -23.19 -11.82
C GLY A 268 -1.50 -22.93 -10.56
N VAL A 269 -1.77 -21.85 -9.85
CA VAL A 269 -1.14 -21.60 -8.55
C VAL A 269 -1.87 -22.43 -7.50
N SER A 270 -1.16 -23.40 -6.91
CA SER A 270 -1.74 -24.25 -5.87
C SER A 270 -2.24 -23.43 -4.68
N PRO A 271 -3.47 -23.71 -4.16
CA PRO A 271 -3.99 -23.03 -2.97
C PRO A 271 -3.11 -23.22 -1.72
N ASP A 272 -2.39 -24.34 -1.62
CA ASP A 272 -1.46 -24.62 -0.51
C ASP A 272 -0.06 -24.04 -0.71
N SER A 273 0.17 -23.38 -1.85
CA SER A 273 1.47 -22.78 -2.12
C SER A 273 1.75 -21.63 -1.18
N GLY A 274 2.94 -21.61 -0.56
CA GLY A 274 3.42 -20.46 0.19
C GLY A 274 3.48 -19.16 -0.63
N MET A 275 3.40 -19.23 -1.98
CA MET A 275 3.33 -18.09 -2.88
C MET A 275 1.90 -17.65 -3.19
N PHE A 276 0.87 -18.44 -2.82
CA PHE A 276 -0.53 -18.11 -3.05
C PHE A 276 -0.92 -16.70 -2.58
N PRO A 277 -0.62 -16.28 -1.33
CA PRO A 277 -1.00 -14.93 -0.85
C PRO A 277 -0.43 -13.81 -1.72
N TYR A 278 0.80 -13.98 -2.18
CA TYR A 278 1.49 -12.98 -3.00
C TYR A 278 0.95 -12.94 -4.43
N ALA A 279 0.69 -14.10 -5.04
CA ALA A 279 0.11 -14.18 -6.38
C ALA A 279 -1.32 -13.63 -6.39
N PHE A 280 -2.15 -14.04 -5.42
CA PHE A 280 -3.50 -13.53 -5.26
C PHE A 280 -3.50 -12.01 -5.00
N GLY A 281 -2.62 -11.53 -4.13
CA GLY A 281 -2.45 -10.10 -3.86
C GLY A 281 -2.12 -9.29 -5.12
N VAL A 282 -1.28 -9.81 -6.00
CA VAL A 282 -0.97 -9.17 -7.29
C VAL A 282 -2.19 -9.18 -8.21
N PHE A 283 -2.85 -10.31 -8.41
CA PHE A 283 -4.03 -10.41 -9.28
C PHE A 283 -5.19 -9.53 -8.81
N ALA A 284 -5.47 -9.52 -7.50
CA ALA A 284 -6.55 -8.71 -6.95
C ALA A 284 -6.30 -7.20 -7.02
N THR A 285 -5.05 -6.77 -7.24
CA THR A 285 -4.68 -5.34 -7.22
C THR A 285 -4.19 -4.80 -8.56
N ILE A 286 -3.75 -5.65 -9.49
CA ILE A 286 -3.27 -5.22 -10.80
C ILE A 286 -4.44 -5.06 -11.79
N TYR A 287 -4.44 -3.98 -12.58
CA TYR A 287 -5.39 -3.82 -13.68
C TYR A 287 -4.96 -4.63 -14.89
N GLN A 288 -5.94 -5.14 -15.68
CA GLN A 288 -5.66 -5.95 -16.87
C GLN A 288 -4.71 -5.25 -17.84
N SER A 289 -4.97 -4.00 -18.17
CA SER A 289 -4.11 -3.22 -19.08
C SER A 289 -2.67 -3.11 -18.58
N LYS A 290 -2.47 -3.07 -17.26
CA LYS A 290 -1.14 -3.06 -16.67
C LYS A 290 -0.50 -4.45 -16.72
N TRP A 291 -1.28 -5.50 -16.52
CA TRP A 291 -0.84 -6.88 -16.66
C TRP A 291 -0.35 -7.16 -18.09
N ASP A 292 -1.20 -6.87 -19.09
CA ASP A 292 -0.88 -7.08 -20.50
C ASP A 292 0.39 -6.34 -20.90
N ARG A 293 0.51 -5.07 -20.53
CA ARG A 293 1.73 -4.29 -20.76
C ARG A 293 2.97 -4.92 -20.12
N ARG A 294 2.85 -5.51 -18.93
CA ARG A 294 3.97 -6.20 -18.29
C ARG A 294 4.37 -7.46 -19.07
N VAL A 295 3.39 -8.25 -19.49
CA VAL A 295 3.64 -9.43 -20.33
C VAL A 295 4.32 -9.01 -21.63
N GLU A 296 3.78 -8.03 -22.37
CA GLU A 296 4.37 -7.49 -23.58
C GLU A 296 5.82 -7.02 -23.37
N ASN A 297 6.10 -6.38 -22.23
CA ASN A 297 7.46 -5.95 -21.91
C ASN A 297 8.43 -7.14 -21.77
N TYR A 298 8.02 -8.25 -21.13
CA TYR A 298 8.85 -9.46 -21.06
C TYR A 298 9.02 -10.12 -22.43
N LEU A 299 7.94 -10.23 -23.22
CA LEU A 299 7.99 -10.82 -24.56
C LEU A 299 8.92 -10.03 -25.49
N SER A 300 8.91 -8.68 -25.41
CA SER A 300 9.82 -7.82 -26.19
C SER A 300 11.30 -7.98 -25.82
N LEU A 301 11.58 -8.59 -24.66
CA LEU A 301 12.93 -8.89 -24.19
C LEU A 301 13.33 -10.38 -24.44
N GLY A 302 12.60 -11.05 -25.32
CA GLY A 302 12.91 -12.44 -25.72
C GLY A 302 12.38 -13.53 -24.79
N TRP A 303 11.52 -13.19 -23.82
CA TRP A 303 10.87 -14.16 -22.97
C TRP A 303 9.67 -14.80 -23.68
N THR A 304 9.40 -16.06 -23.36
CA THR A 304 8.15 -16.75 -23.73
C THR A 304 7.10 -16.55 -22.63
N GLU A 305 5.83 -16.71 -22.96
CA GLU A 305 4.75 -16.68 -21.97
C GLU A 305 4.91 -17.74 -20.89
N ALA A 306 5.39 -18.93 -21.26
CA ALA A 306 5.67 -20.00 -20.30
C ALA A 306 6.73 -19.59 -19.27
N GLN A 307 7.75 -18.83 -19.69
CA GLN A 307 8.76 -18.30 -18.78
C GLN A 307 8.20 -17.19 -17.88
N VAL A 308 7.38 -16.30 -18.41
CA VAL A 308 6.67 -15.28 -17.62
C VAL A 308 5.77 -15.92 -16.56
N ARG A 309 4.97 -16.91 -16.96
CA ARG A 309 4.11 -17.70 -16.06
C ARG A 309 4.92 -18.37 -14.95
N ARG A 310 6.01 -19.05 -15.30
CA ARG A 310 6.91 -19.71 -14.34
C ARG A 310 7.53 -18.72 -13.38
N ALA A 311 8.00 -17.57 -13.87
CA ALA A 311 8.55 -16.50 -13.05
C ALA A 311 7.50 -15.94 -12.09
N PHE A 312 6.28 -15.73 -12.56
CA PHE A 312 5.17 -15.26 -11.71
C PHE A 312 4.84 -16.26 -10.60
N ILE A 313 4.67 -17.54 -10.90
CA ILE A 313 4.38 -18.56 -9.88
C ILE A 313 5.46 -18.59 -8.79
N ARG A 314 6.73 -18.42 -9.16
CA ARG A 314 7.86 -18.44 -8.23
C ARG A 314 8.08 -17.13 -7.47
N HIS A 315 7.73 -16.01 -8.10
CA HIS A 315 7.93 -14.68 -7.54
C HIS A 315 6.92 -13.69 -8.12
N PRO A 316 5.69 -13.66 -7.61
CA PRO A 316 4.59 -12.84 -8.16
C PRO A 316 4.92 -11.36 -8.33
N TYR A 317 5.76 -10.82 -7.47
CA TYR A 317 6.17 -9.42 -7.54
C TYR A 317 6.98 -9.04 -8.79
N CYS A 318 7.43 -10.01 -9.60
CA CYS A 318 8.04 -9.69 -10.91
C CYS A 318 7.08 -8.89 -11.80
N MET A 319 5.75 -9.08 -11.66
CA MET A 319 4.73 -8.31 -12.36
C MET A 319 4.44 -6.93 -11.74
N SER A 320 4.97 -6.64 -10.56
CA SER A 320 4.82 -5.35 -9.87
C SER A 320 6.00 -4.39 -10.12
N VAL A 321 7.10 -4.89 -10.68
CA VAL A 321 8.30 -4.10 -11.02
C VAL A 321 8.01 -3.20 -12.22
N SER A 322 8.61 -2.00 -12.29
CA SER A 322 8.43 -1.10 -13.46
C SER A 322 9.07 -1.69 -14.71
N ASP A 323 8.47 -1.40 -15.90
CA ASP A 323 8.94 -1.90 -17.19
C ASP A 323 10.40 -1.51 -17.44
N GLU A 324 10.75 -0.26 -17.11
CA GLU A 324 12.10 0.26 -17.26
C GLU A 324 13.12 -0.49 -16.42
N LYS A 325 12.79 -0.74 -15.14
CA LYS A 325 13.66 -1.51 -14.25
C LYS A 325 13.85 -2.95 -14.75
N VAL A 326 12.79 -3.57 -15.28
CA VAL A 326 12.89 -4.91 -15.88
C VAL A 326 13.79 -4.89 -17.11
N ARG A 327 13.61 -3.92 -18.03
CA ARG A 327 14.45 -3.78 -19.23
C ARG A 327 15.92 -3.56 -18.88
N GLN A 328 16.20 -2.62 -18.00
CA GLN A 328 17.57 -2.30 -17.57
C GLN A 328 18.26 -3.54 -16.99
N LEU A 329 17.58 -4.23 -16.10
CA LEU A 329 18.15 -5.39 -15.42
C LEU A 329 18.34 -6.58 -16.35
N LEU A 330 17.33 -6.92 -17.17
CA LEU A 330 17.41 -8.06 -18.08
C LEU A 330 18.47 -7.86 -19.17
N ARG A 331 18.58 -6.65 -19.73
CA ARG A 331 19.68 -6.31 -20.66
C ARG A 331 21.03 -6.51 -20.00
N PHE A 332 21.23 -5.97 -18.81
CA PHE A 332 22.47 -6.12 -18.07
C PHE A 332 22.81 -7.60 -17.81
N LEU A 333 21.84 -8.41 -17.36
CA LEU A 333 22.05 -9.82 -17.06
C LEU A 333 22.41 -10.62 -18.33
N SER A 334 21.79 -10.30 -19.46
CA SER A 334 22.11 -10.93 -20.75
C SER A 334 23.48 -10.48 -21.30
N GLU A 335 23.71 -9.16 -21.37
CA GLU A 335 24.93 -8.61 -22.01
C GLU A 335 26.20 -8.83 -21.20
N LYS A 336 26.13 -8.72 -19.87
CA LYS A 336 27.31 -8.83 -18.98
C LYS A 336 27.54 -10.22 -18.42
N LEU A 337 26.48 -11.00 -18.25
CA LEU A 337 26.58 -12.33 -17.60
C LEU A 337 26.19 -13.48 -18.54
N GLY A 338 25.70 -13.17 -19.75
CA GLY A 338 25.23 -14.18 -20.71
C GLY A 338 24.04 -15.00 -20.22
N TRP A 339 23.25 -14.46 -19.28
CA TRP A 339 22.11 -15.17 -18.71
C TRP A 339 20.90 -15.06 -19.61
N ASP A 340 20.41 -16.21 -20.01
CA ASP A 340 19.21 -16.31 -20.83
C ASP A 340 17.91 -16.14 -20.00
N PRO A 341 16.76 -15.92 -20.66
CA PRO A 341 15.48 -15.81 -19.99
C PRO A 341 15.12 -17.03 -19.13
N GLU A 342 15.52 -18.26 -19.53
CA GLU A 342 15.22 -19.47 -18.82
C GLU A 342 15.94 -19.51 -17.46
N TYR A 343 17.21 -19.14 -17.44
CA TYR A 343 18.00 -19.07 -16.21
C TYR A 343 17.46 -18.01 -15.26
N VAL A 344 17.07 -16.84 -15.78
CA VAL A 344 16.47 -15.77 -14.95
C VAL A 344 15.08 -16.17 -14.45
N ALA A 345 14.24 -16.80 -15.29
CA ALA A 345 12.90 -17.29 -14.91
C ALA A 345 12.95 -18.41 -13.84
N SER A 346 14.09 -19.11 -13.74
CA SER A 346 14.31 -20.07 -12.66
C SER A 346 14.47 -19.43 -11.28
N SER A 347 14.90 -18.16 -11.23
CA SER A 347 15.18 -17.38 -10.01
C SER A 347 14.72 -15.93 -10.13
N PRO A 348 13.43 -15.67 -10.36
CA PRO A 348 12.91 -14.35 -10.79
C PRO A 348 12.94 -13.28 -9.71
N ASN A 349 13.23 -13.62 -8.46
CA ASN A 349 13.35 -12.64 -7.37
C ASN A 349 14.47 -11.62 -7.59
N ILE A 350 15.46 -11.91 -8.47
CA ILE A 350 16.48 -10.94 -8.88
C ILE A 350 15.86 -9.70 -9.51
N LEU A 351 14.72 -9.84 -10.21
CA LEU A 351 13.99 -8.73 -10.85
C LEU A 351 13.50 -7.67 -9.86
N SER A 352 13.32 -8.04 -8.58
CA SER A 352 12.92 -7.12 -7.54
C SER A 352 14.08 -6.31 -6.94
N PHE A 353 15.32 -6.68 -7.22
CA PHE A 353 16.48 -5.98 -6.66
C PHE A 353 16.75 -4.65 -7.38
N SER A 354 17.32 -3.70 -6.65
CA SER A 354 17.79 -2.46 -7.26
C SER A 354 19.04 -2.74 -8.10
N TYR A 355 18.98 -2.40 -9.39
CA TYR A 355 20.11 -2.49 -10.28
C TYR A 355 21.31 -1.67 -9.76
N GLU A 356 21.08 -0.39 -9.48
CA GLU A 356 22.13 0.56 -9.09
C GLU A 356 22.66 0.33 -7.67
N ARG A 357 21.79 -0.05 -6.73
CA ARG A 357 22.16 -0.15 -5.31
C ARG A 357 22.65 -1.54 -4.92
N ARG A 358 22.28 -2.59 -5.67
CA ARG A 358 22.61 -3.96 -5.30
C ARG A 358 23.29 -4.75 -6.42
N VAL A 359 22.67 -4.85 -7.60
CA VAL A 359 23.17 -5.74 -8.66
C VAL A 359 24.49 -5.27 -9.22
N LEU A 360 24.56 -4.02 -9.68
CA LEU A 360 25.77 -3.45 -10.29
C LEU A 360 26.96 -3.37 -9.32
N PRO A 361 26.83 -2.93 -8.07
CA PRO A 361 27.97 -2.92 -7.15
C PRO A 361 28.51 -4.32 -6.86
N ARG A 362 27.62 -5.31 -6.68
CA ARG A 362 28.03 -6.70 -6.47
C ARG A 362 28.72 -7.29 -7.70
N TYR A 363 28.18 -7.02 -8.88
CA TYR A 363 28.80 -7.43 -10.13
C TYR A 363 30.23 -6.91 -10.25
N LYS A 364 30.47 -5.63 -9.99
CA LYS A 364 31.82 -5.04 -10.07
C LYS A 364 32.83 -5.72 -9.13
N VAL A 365 32.42 -6.02 -7.91
CA VAL A 365 33.27 -6.78 -6.97
C VAL A 365 33.57 -8.18 -7.51
N LEU A 366 32.51 -8.89 -7.93
CA LEU A 366 32.65 -10.27 -8.43
C LEU A 366 33.45 -10.34 -9.74
N GLU A 367 33.30 -9.36 -10.63
CA GLU A 367 34.07 -9.24 -11.89
C GLU A 367 35.57 -9.17 -11.62
N ILE A 368 36.01 -8.39 -10.62
CA ILE A 368 37.42 -8.35 -10.21
C ILE A 368 37.85 -9.68 -9.64
N LEU A 369 37.04 -10.32 -8.81
CA LEU A 369 37.41 -11.63 -8.26
C LEU A 369 37.48 -12.72 -9.34
N VAL A 370 36.68 -12.64 -10.38
CA VAL A 370 36.78 -13.51 -11.56
C VAL A 370 38.08 -13.21 -12.33
N SER A 371 38.37 -11.95 -12.63
CA SER A 371 39.58 -11.55 -13.38
C SER A 371 40.89 -11.89 -12.67
N ARG A 372 40.85 -11.91 -11.34
CA ARG A 372 42.00 -12.31 -10.51
C ARG A 372 42.08 -13.83 -10.23
N GLY A 373 41.18 -14.63 -10.82
CA GLY A 373 41.16 -16.08 -10.66
C GLY A 373 40.69 -16.59 -9.30
N VAL A 374 40.19 -15.69 -8.43
CA VAL A 374 39.66 -16.05 -7.11
C VAL A 374 38.32 -16.78 -7.28
N LEU A 375 37.45 -16.31 -8.18
CA LEU A 375 36.18 -16.92 -8.50
C LEU A 375 36.26 -17.71 -9.82
N LYS A 376 36.74 -18.96 -9.73
CA LYS A 376 37.00 -19.81 -10.90
C LYS A 376 35.78 -20.18 -11.75
N ASN A 377 34.60 -20.28 -11.14
CA ASN A 377 33.36 -20.75 -11.81
C ASN A 377 32.47 -19.63 -12.33
N GLY A 378 33.01 -18.42 -12.44
CA GLY A 378 32.27 -17.26 -12.90
C GLY A 378 31.12 -16.81 -11.93
N ILE A 379 30.43 -15.77 -12.33
CA ILE A 379 29.37 -15.20 -11.51
C ILE A 379 28.07 -16.03 -11.68
N ARG A 380 27.47 -16.46 -10.58
CA ARG A 380 26.21 -17.20 -10.54
C ARG A 380 25.11 -16.39 -9.87
N MET A 381 23.85 -16.74 -10.14
CA MET A 381 22.65 -16.05 -9.60
C MET A 381 22.70 -15.89 -8.07
N TRP A 382 23.13 -16.90 -7.34
CA TRP A 382 23.15 -16.87 -5.88
C TRP A 382 24.14 -15.85 -5.31
N HIS A 383 25.22 -15.49 -6.03
CA HIS A 383 26.13 -14.43 -5.61
C HIS A 383 25.42 -13.08 -5.51
N LEU A 384 24.56 -12.77 -6.49
CA LEU A 384 23.80 -11.50 -6.50
C LEU A 384 22.61 -11.51 -5.52
N ARG A 385 22.12 -12.70 -5.16
CA ARG A 385 20.93 -12.87 -4.31
C ARG A 385 21.20 -12.92 -2.82
N MET A 386 22.40 -13.35 -2.38
CA MET A 386 22.70 -13.53 -0.96
C MET A 386 22.48 -12.27 -0.13
N SER A 387 22.33 -12.42 1.19
CA SER A 387 22.17 -11.26 2.08
C SER A 387 23.41 -10.35 2.01
N GLU A 388 23.24 -9.07 2.39
CA GLU A 388 24.33 -8.10 2.38
C GLU A 388 25.46 -8.54 3.31
N LYS A 389 25.12 -8.99 4.52
CA LYS A 389 26.08 -9.51 5.49
C LYS A 389 26.96 -10.63 4.89
N LYS A 390 26.32 -11.64 4.29
CA LYS A 390 27.05 -12.76 3.66
C LYS A 390 27.88 -12.32 2.46
N PHE A 391 27.41 -11.33 1.68
CA PHE A 391 28.18 -10.83 0.55
C PHE A 391 29.43 -10.08 1.02
N MET A 392 29.28 -9.21 2.01
CA MET A 392 30.40 -8.51 2.64
C MET A 392 31.44 -9.49 3.18
N GLU A 393 31.02 -10.45 4.00
CA GLU A 393 31.91 -11.43 4.62
C GLU A 393 32.65 -12.28 3.58
N ASN A 394 31.92 -12.82 2.60
CA ASN A 394 32.47 -13.82 1.67
C ASN A 394 33.30 -13.23 0.51
N TYR A 395 32.97 -12.02 0.07
CA TYR A 395 33.58 -11.46 -1.15
C TYR A 395 34.28 -10.12 -0.93
N VAL A 396 33.79 -9.26 -0.06
CA VAL A 396 34.39 -7.93 0.14
C VAL A 396 35.47 -7.98 1.21
N THR A 397 35.14 -8.39 2.43
CA THR A 397 36.08 -8.38 3.56
C THR A 397 37.18 -9.45 3.39
N ARG A 398 36.79 -10.63 2.90
CA ARG A 398 37.73 -11.75 2.72
C ARG A 398 38.79 -11.50 1.63
N HIS A 399 38.50 -10.63 0.67
CA HIS A 399 39.33 -10.36 -0.50
C HIS A 399 39.64 -8.87 -0.68
N GLN A 400 39.69 -8.13 0.41
CA GLN A 400 39.94 -6.68 0.39
C GLN A 400 41.34 -6.34 -0.14
N ASP A 401 42.29 -7.24 -0.05
CA ASP A 401 43.64 -7.15 -0.59
C ASP A 401 43.67 -7.20 -2.12
N VAL A 402 42.69 -7.80 -2.74
CA VAL A 402 42.58 -7.98 -4.20
C VAL A 402 41.70 -6.94 -4.85
N ILE A 403 40.74 -6.35 -4.11
CA ILE A 403 39.78 -5.38 -4.60
C ILE A 403 40.36 -3.97 -4.47
N PRO A 404 40.32 -3.14 -5.55
CA PRO A 404 40.80 -1.75 -5.49
C PRO A 404 40.08 -0.93 -4.39
N GLU A 405 40.83 -0.14 -3.61
CA GLU A 405 40.33 0.62 -2.47
C GLU A 405 39.17 1.55 -2.89
N VAL A 406 39.30 2.22 -4.03
CA VAL A 406 38.20 3.08 -4.56
C VAL A 406 36.89 2.32 -4.72
N LEU A 407 36.90 1.04 -5.09
CA LEU A 407 35.69 0.24 -5.21
C LEU A 407 35.19 -0.23 -3.84
N LEU A 408 36.07 -0.53 -2.90
CA LEU A 408 35.72 -0.86 -1.52
C LEU A 408 35.00 0.32 -0.83
N GLU A 409 35.57 1.52 -0.96
CA GLU A 409 34.97 2.74 -0.43
C GLU A 409 33.62 3.04 -1.06
N ALA A 410 33.53 2.96 -2.40
CA ALA A 410 32.26 3.17 -3.13
C ALA A 410 31.21 2.13 -2.74
N TYR A 411 31.58 0.89 -2.47
CA TYR A 411 30.67 -0.16 -2.03
C TYR A 411 30.20 0.09 -0.59
N ARG A 412 31.11 0.42 0.34
CA ARG A 412 30.82 0.72 1.74
C ARG A 412 29.94 1.95 1.90
N ALA A 413 30.22 3.02 1.17
CA ALA A 413 29.42 4.25 1.19
C ALA A 413 27.95 4.01 0.78
N ARG A 414 27.70 3.14 -0.20
CA ARG A 414 26.34 2.80 -0.66
C ARG A 414 25.58 1.92 0.33
N THR A 415 26.27 1.02 1.02
CA THR A 415 25.63 0.14 2.01
C THR A 415 25.27 0.88 3.29
N SER A 416 26.03 1.87 3.71
CA SER A 416 25.71 2.72 4.88
C SER A 416 24.51 3.64 4.64
N CYS A 417 24.24 4.05 3.40
CA CYS A 417 23.00 4.78 3.04
C CYS A 417 21.74 3.90 3.02
N ALA A 418 21.86 2.60 2.96
CA ALA A 418 20.71 1.67 2.92
C ALA A 418 20.19 1.28 4.31
N VAL A 419 20.94 1.56 5.37
CA VAL A 419 20.59 1.25 6.77
C VAL A 419 19.88 2.43 7.46
N ARG A 420 19.86 3.61 6.84
CA ARG A 420 19.04 4.75 7.25
C ARG A 420 17.74 4.76 6.45
#